data_7c9cc8944892083b631423ee91dcc9e3
#
_entry.id   7c9cc8944892083b631423ee91dcc9e3
#
_cell.length_a   1.000
_cell.length_b   1.000
_cell.length_c   1.000
_cell.angle_alpha   90.00
_cell.angle_beta   90.00
_cell.angle_gamma   90.00
#
_symmetry.space_group_name_H-M   'P 1'
#
loop_
_entity.id
_entity.type
_entity.pdbx_description
1 polymer ?
#
loop_
_entity_poly.entity_id
_entity_poly.type
_entity_poly.pdbx_seq_one_letter_code
_entity_poly.pdbx_strand_id
1 'polypeptide(L)'
;MSIEESIRARIGQLLSQSTSLSGGDENGQCTSTRQLEECAAWLVSAQNAVRLVCESPINPYRVKSDELGSKEHGWAINDAVGVMAAILRSLLVDADYGLLSSIADRAQAEAFDNFLDHAHAYLSAGSKNEAGVIAGVVFEDTFRRICRKSNIVEKGIKLDSLISELSSRGDLSAIKAKRARAAAHVRTKASHAQWDEFGLEDVEAAIVFTRELIESKLDR
;
A
#
# COMPACT_ATOMS: atom_id res chain seq x y z
N MET A 1 1.88 -20.74 -0.61
CA MET A 1 1.94 -19.75 0.49
C MET A 1 2.00 -18.38 -0.16
N SER A 2 1.04 -17.52 0.12
CA SER A 2 1.06 -16.13 -0.38
C SER A 2 2.19 -15.35 0.32
N ILE A 3 2.61 -14.21 -0.26
CA ILE A 3 3.62 -13.33 0.39
C ILE A 3 3.11 -12.90 1.77
N GLU A 4 1.83 -12.63 1.88
CA GLU A 4 1.16 -12.24 3.13
C GLU A 4 1.23 -13.34 4.20
N GLU A 5 0.94 -14.60 3.85
CA GLU A 5 1.08 -15.75 4.76
C GLU A 5 2.52 -15.95 5.24
N SER A 6 3.50 -15.75 4.34
CA SER A 6 4.92 -15.87 4.68
C SER A 6 5.36 -14.79 5.68
N ILE A 7 4.89 -13.55 5.51
CA ILE A 7 5.19 -12.43 6.42
C ILE A 7 4.54 -12.68 7.78
N ARG A 8 3.26 -13.09 7.82
CA ARG A 8 2.56 -13.45 9.06
C ARG A 8 3.27 -14.57 9.82
N ALA A 9 3.66 -15.62 9.12
CA ALA A 9 4.41 -16.72 9.72
C ALA A 9 5.76 -16.24 10.31
N ARG A 10 6.47 -15.37 9.59
CA ARG A 10 7.74 -14.79 10.08
C ARG A 10 7.55 -13.91 11.31
N ILE A 11 6.52 -13.06 11.33
CA ILE A 11 6.21 -12.25 12.52
C ILE A 11 5.84 -13.15 13.71
N GLY A 12 5.06 -14.20 13.51
CA GLY A 12 4.72 -15.17 14.54
C GLY A 12 5.97 -15.86 15.12
N GLN A 13 6.93 -16.24 14.27
CA GLN A 13 8.21 -16.78 14.68
C GLN A 13 9.03 -15.79 15.52
N LEU A 14 9.10 -14.52 15.08
CA LEU A 14 9.78 -13.47 15.82
C LEU A 14 9.16 -13.24 17.21
N LEU A 15 7.84 -13.22 17.29
CA LEU A 15 7.12 -13.08 18.55
C LEU A 15 7.39 -14.26 19.50
N SER A 16 7.47 -15.48 19.00
CA SER A 16 7.84 -16.65 19.80
C SER A 16 9.27 -16.52 20.36
N GLN A 17 10.22 -16.07 19.54
CA GLN A 17 11.61 -15.86 19.94
C GLN A 17 11.77 -14.73 20.98
N SER A 18 10.96 -13.67 20.88
CA SER A 18 11.05 -12.51 21.78
C SER A 18 10.87 -12.87 23.25
N THR A 19 10.09 -13.89 23.55
CA THR A 19 9.79 -14.32 24.93
C THR A 19 11.06 -14.72 25.70
N SER A 20 11.99 -15.40 25.03
CA SER A 20 13.26 -15.79 25.66
C SER A 20 14.31 -14.67 25.66
N LEU A 21 14.25 -13.77 24.66
CA LEU A 21 15.23 -12.72 24.48
C LEU A 21 14.95 -11.47 25.33
N SER A 22 13.68 -11.18 25.64
CA SER A 22 13.29 -10.01 26.44
C SER A 22 13.50 -10.18 27.94
N GLY A 23 13.86 -11.36 28.39
CA GLY A 23 14.24 -11.60 29.80
C GLY A 23 15.57 -10.93 30.12
N GLY A 24 15.72 -10.42 31.37
CA GLY A 24 16.95 -9.82 31.90
C GLY A 24 17.34 -10.40 33.26
N ASP A 25 18.50 -9.96 33.77
CA ASP A 25 18.93 -10.18 35.16
C ASP A 25 18.08 -9.32 36.14
N GLU A 26 18.46 -9.31 37.41
CA GLU A 26 17.81 -8.52 38.47
C GLU A 26 17.86 -6.99 38.24
N ASN A 27 18.74 -6.52 37.35
CA ASN A 27 18.86 -5.12 36.93
C ASN A 27 18.17 -4.85 35.57
N GLY A 28 17.48 -5.84 34.98
CA GLY A 28 16.82 -5.74 33.70
C GLY A 28 17.78 -5.77 32.51
N GLN A 29 19.03 -6.24 32.67
CA GLN A 29 20.04 -6.27 31.61
C GLN A 29 20.23 -7.68 31.04
N CYS A 30 20.80 -7.77 29.84
CA CYS A 30 21.18 -9.04 29.25
C CYS A 30 22.15 -9.81 30.17
N THR A 31 21.94 -11.11 30.32
CA THR A 31 22.71 -11.99 31.19
C THR A 31 24.04 -12.45 30.59
N SER A 32 24.25 -12.25 29.29
CA SER A 32 25.45 -12.68 28.58
C SER A 32 25.65 -11.89 27.27
N THR A 33 26.91 -11.83 26.80
CA THR A 33 27.23 -11.27 25.45
C THR A 33 26.47 -11.98 24.33
N ARG A 34 26.30 -13.30 24.47
CA ARG A 34 25.52 -14.08 23.48
C ARG A 34 24.08 -13.61 23.39
N GLN A 35 23.42 -13.37 24.52
CA GLN A 35 22.06 -12.84 24.55
C GLN A 35 22.00 -11.43 23.91
N LEU A 36 23.00 -10.59 24.20
CA LEU A 36 23.10 -9.26 23.59
C LEU A 36 23.18 -9.34 22.06
N GLU A 37 24.02 -10.22 21.50
CA GLU A 37 24.16 -10.44 20.06
C GLU A 37 22.89 -11.01 19.45
N GLU A 38 22.23 -11.97 20.11
CA GLU A 38 20.96 -12.54 19.68
C GLU A 38 19.84 -11.49 19.67
N CYS A 39 19.77 -10.61 20.67
CA CYS A 39 18.82 -9.48 20.72
C CYS A 39 19.06 -8.50 19.57
N ALA A 40 20.32 -8.13 19.30
CA ALA A 40 20.66 -7.22 18.20
C ALA A 40 20.25 -7.79 16.84
N ALA A 41 20.57 -9.06 16.56
CA ALA A 41 20.17 -9.73 15.31
C ALA A 41 18.65 -9.86 15.18
N TRP A 42 17.97 -10.12 16.29
CA TRP A 42 16.52 -10.21 16.34
C TRP A 42 15.87 -8.86 16.04
N LEU A 43 16.36 -7.75 16.64
CA LEU A 43 15.83 -6.39 16.39
C LEU A 43 15.93 -6.01 14.92
N VAL A 44 17.06 -6.30 14.26
CA VAL A 44 17.23 -6.05 12.81
C VAL A 44 16.19 -6.83 12.00
N SER A 45 15.97 -8.10 12.35
CA SER A 45 14.98 -8.96 11.66
C SER A 45 13.56 -8.47 11.88
N ALA A 46 13.22 -8.04 13.09
CA ALA A 46 11.91 -7.50 13.44
C ALA A 46 11.64 -6.16 12.75
N GLN A 47 12.62 -5.26 12.72
CA GLN A 47 12.54 -3.99 12.02
C GLN A 47 12.33 -4.21 10.52
N ASN A 48 13.05 -5.16 9.90
CA ASN A 48 12.84 -5.50 8.50
C ASN A 48 11.43 -6.03 8.23
N ALA A 49 10.87 -6.85 9.13
CA ALA A 49 9.49 -7.33 9.00
C ALA A 49 8.48 -6.18 9.06
N VAL A 50 8.66 -5.20 9.95
CA VAL A 50 7.82 -3.99 10.00
C VAL A 50 7.92 -3.19 8.70
N ARG A 51 9.13 -3.00 8.16
CA ARG A 51 9.35 -2.27 6.90
C ARG A 51 8.72 -2.94 5.69
N LEU A 52 8.70 -4.27 5.65
CA LEU A 52 8.07 -5.03 4.57
C LEU A 52 6.53 -4.91 4.61
N VAL A 53 5.95 -4.79 5.80
CA VAL A 53 4.49 -4.61 5.95
C VAL A 53 4.08 -3.15 5.79
N CYS A 54 4.90 -2.23 6.33
CA CYS A 54 4.64 -0.80 6.36
C CYS A 54 5.59 -0.09 5.39
N GLU A 55 5.26 -0.13 4.09
CA GLU A 55 6.12 0.47 3.03
C GLU A 55 6.26 1.98 3.18
N SER A 56 5.21 2.67 3.62
CA SER A 56 5.24 4.13 3.81
C SER A 56 6.15 4.54 4.97
N PRO A 57 7.12 5.45 4.76
CA PRO A 57 8.02 5.92 5.82
C PRO A 57 7.32 6.71 6.94
N ILE A 58 6.13 7.23 6.70
CA ILE A 58 5.31 7.96 7.70
C ILE A 58 4.37 7.04 8.48
N ASN A 59 4.33 5.74 8.16
CA ASN A 59 3.50 4.79 8.89
C ASN A 59 3.93 4.74 10.37
N PRO A 60 3.02 4.88 11.35
CA PRO A 60 3.35 4.95 12.77
C PRO A 60 4.17 3.75 13.29
N TYR A 61 3.86 2.54 12.81
CA TYR A 61 4.61 1.34 13.18
C TYR A 61 6.05 1.40 12.67
N ARG A 62 6.24 1.85 11.42
CA ARG A 62 7.57 2.00 10.83
C ARG A 62 8.37 3.09 11.54
N VAL A 63 7.79 4.27 11.74
CA VAL A 63 8.44 5.38 12.47
C VAL A 63 8.90 4.89 13.84
N LYS A 64 8.03 4.24 14.61
CA LYS A 64 8.36 3.78 15.96
C LYS A 64 9.40 2.66 15.96
N SER A 65 9.35 1.75 15.01
CA SER A 65 10.34 0.70 14.79
C SER A 65 11.72 1.28 14.43
N ASP A 66 11.74 2.29 13.54
CA ASP A 66 12.97 2.94 13.11
C ASP A 66 13.60 3.79 14.23
N GLU A 67 12.81 4.50 15.03
CA GLU A 67 13.27 5.19 16.24
C GLU A 67 13.92 4.22 17.23
N LEU A 68 13.30 3.05 17.44
CA LEU A 68 13.83 2.04 18.34
C LEU A 68 15.14 1.44 17.82
N GLY A 69 15.20 1.10 16.53
CA GLY A 69 16.39 0.51 15.91
C GLY A 69 17.57 1.47 15.76
N SER A 70 17.34 2.80 15.82
CA SER A 70 18.40 3.81 15.72
C SER A 70 19.07 4.14 17.05
N LYS A 71 18.54 3.68 18.17
CA LYS A 71 19.08 3.95 19.51
C LYS A 71 20.16 2.94 19.88
N GLU A 72 21.18 3.39 20.61
CA GLU A 72 22.11 2.52 21.30
C GLU A 72 21.48 2.02 22.60
N HIS A 73 21.36 0.72 22.75
CA HIS A 73 20.72 0.07 23.90
C HIS A 73 21.69 -0.51 24.91
N GLY A 74 22.94 -0.79 24.51
CA GLY A 74 23.92 -1.44 25.36
C GLY A 74 23.39 -2.76 25.95
N TRP A 75 23.62 -3.00 27.21
CA TRP A 75 23.20 -4.21 27.93
C TRP A 75 21.68 -4.29 28.19
N ALA A 76 20.94 -3.18 28.05
CA ALA A 76 19.46 -3.13 28.14
C ALA A 76 18.73 -3.38 26.80
N ILE A 77 19.41 -3.96 25.81
CA ILE A 77 18.83 -4.24 24.49
C ILE A 77 17.64 -5.22 24.55
N ASN A 78 17.56 -6.07 25.56
CA ASN A 78 16.43 -6.95 25.81
C ASN A 78 15.11 -6.18 26.05
N ASP A 79 15.15 -4.99 26.64
CA ASP A 79 13.97 -4.11 26.77
C ASP A 79 13.48 -3.66 25.40
N ALA A 80 14.40 -3.32 24.49
CA ALA A 80 14.07 -2.97 23.13
C ALA A 80 13.41 -4.13 22.36
N VAL A 81 13.82 -5.38 22.62
CA VAL A 81 13.15 -6.58 22.11
C VAL A 81 11.71 -6.63 22.60
N GLY A 82 11.45 -6.38 23.89
CA GLY A 82 10.11 -6.33 24.46
C GLY A 82 9.21 -5.28 23.81
N VAL A 83 9.73 -4.07 23.61
CA VAL A 83 9.01 -2.96 22.94
C VAL A 83 8.73 -3.29 21.48
N MET A 84 9.72 -3.81 20.75
CA MET A 84 9.54 -4.19 19.34
C MET A 84 8.54 -5.34 19.19
N ALA A 85 8.54 -6.30 20.11
CA ALA A 85 7.55 -7.38 20.12
C ALA A 85 6.13 -6.86 20.36
N ALA A 86 5.96 -5.82 21.18
CA ALA A 86 4.66 -5.16 21.34
C ALA A 86 4.21 -4.47 20.04
N ILE A 87 5.12 -3.80 19.32
CA ILE A 87 4.85 -3.22 18.01
C ILE A 87 4.39 -4.30 17.02
N LEU A 88 5.09 -5.44 16.93
CA LEU A 88 4.73 -6.54 16.05
C LEU A 88 3.36 -7.15 16.39
N ARG A 89 3.01 -7.28 17.68
CA ARG A 89 1.69 -7.77 18.09
C ARG A 89 0.57 -6.83 17.66
N SER A 90 0.73 -5.53 17.92
CA SER A 90 -0.25 -4.52 17.50
C SER A 90 -0.41 -4.49 15.98
N LEU A 91 0.71 -4.60 15.25
CA LEU A 91 0.72 -4.67 13.80
C LEU A 91 -0.10 -5.85 13.27
N LEU A 92 0.04 -7.04 13.87
CA LEU A 92 -0.76 -8.22 13.49
C LEU A 92 -2.24 -8.03 13.78
N VAL A 93 -2.58 -7.48 14.96
CA VAL A 93 -3.97 -7.21 15.33
C VAL A 93 -4.61 -6.24 14.32
N ASP A 94 -3.94 -5.13 14.00
CA ASP A 94 -4.44 -4.16 13.04
C ASP A 94 -4.53 -4.74 11.62
N ALA A 95 -3.60 -5.65 11.25
CA ALA A 95 -3.67 -6.39 10.00
C ALA A 95 -4.92 -7.30 9.94
N ASP A 96 -5.25 -7.98 11.04
CA ASP A 96 -6.41 -8.85 11.13
C ASP A 96 -7.74 -8.07 11.03
N TYR A 97 -7.76 -6.83 11.52
CA TYR A 97 -8.89 -5.91 11.35
C TYR A 97 -8.89 -5.16 9.99
N GLY A 98 -7.95 -5.42 9.11
CA GLY A 98 -7.83 -4.75 7.81
C GLY A 98 -7.38 -3.29 7.88
N LEU A 99 -6.95 -2.79 9.05
CA LEU A 99 -6.58 -1.38 9.25
C LEU A 99 -5.31 -1.00 8.48
N LEU A 100 -4.38 -1.94 8.28
CA LEU A 100 -3.14 -1.68 7.53
C LEU A 100 -3.42 -1.46 6.04
N SER A 101 -4.37 -2.20 5.45
CA SER A 101 -4.78 -1.98 4.06
C SER A 101 -5.43 -0.62 3.90
N SER A 102 -6.23 -0.16 4.87
CA SER A 102 -6.88 1.15 4.82
C SER A 102 -5.86 2.32 4.90
N ILE A 103 -4.78 2.18 5.68
CA ILE A 103 -3.70 3.18 5.76
C ILE A 103 -2.91 3.23 4.44
N ALA A 104 -2.54 2.07 3.90
CA ALA A 104 -1.86 1.98 2.60
C ALA A 104 -2.74 2.53 1.48
N ASP A 105 -4.03 2.22 1.49
CA ASP A 105 -5.00 2.73 0.51
C ASP A 105 -5.14 4.25 0.59
N ARG A 106 -5.17 4.84 1.81
CA ARG A 106 -5.22 6.31 1.99
C ARG A 106 -3.95 6.99 1.48
N ALA A 107 -2.77 6.49 1.84
CA ALA A 107 -1.52 7.05 1.36
C ALA A 107 -1.41 6.98 -0.17
N GLN A 108 -1.92 5.91 -0.77
CA GLN A 108 -1.96 5.75 -2.22
C GLN A 108 -3.01 6.66 -2.87
N ALA A 109 -4.18 6.86 -2.25
CA ALA A 109 -5.20 7.78 -2.73
C ALA A 109 -4.66 9.22 -2.75
N GLU A 110 -3.96 9.64 -1.68
CA GLU A 110 -3.29 10.94 -1.63
C GLU A 110 -2.23 11.11 -2.73
N ALA A 111 -1.41 10.07 -2.97
CA ALA A 111 -0.45 10.08 -4.07
C ALA A 111 -1.14 10.17 -5.43
N PHE A 112 -2.26 9.48 -5.62
CA PHE A 112 -3.03 9.52 -6.86
C PHE A 112 -3.69 10.88 -7.10
N ASP A 113 -4.20 11.52 -6.05
CA ASP A 113 -4.73 12.87 -6.15
C ASP A 113 -3.66 13.86 -6.59
N ASN A 114 -2.44 13.78 -6.04
CA ASN A 114 -1.32 14.59 -6.49
C ASN A 114 -0.97 14.36 -7.96
N PHE A 115 -0.98 13.10 -8.43
CA PHE A 115 -0.76 12.80 -9.85
C PHE A 115 -1.89 13.33 -10.74
N LEU A 116 -3.14 13.26 -10.30
CA LEU A 116 -4.28 13.81 -11.03
C LEU A 116 -4.26 15.34 -11.04
N ASP A 117 -3.73 16.00 -10.00
CA ASP A 117 -3.47 17.46 -10.02
C ASP A 117 -2.43 17.82 -11.06
N HIS A 118 -1.35 17.04 -11.19
CA HIS A 118 -0.38 17.22 -12.26
C HIS A 118 -1.00 16.99 -13.65
N ALA A 119 -1.82 15.95 -13.81
CA ALA A 119 -2.52 15.70 -15.06
C ALA A 119 -3.43 16.88 -15.44
N HIS A 120 -4.15 17.43 -14.46
CA HIS A 120 -5.00 18.61 -14.66
C HIS A 120 -4.19 19.87 -15.01
N ALA A 121 -3.03 20.08 -14.38
CA ALA A 121 -2.13 21.19 -14.71
C ALA A 121 -1.61 21.08 -16.16
N TYR A 122 -1.19 19.90 -16.61
CA TYR A 122 -0.83 19.67 -18.02
C TYR A 122 -2.01 19.92 -18.97
N LEU A 123 -3.19 19.43 -18.62
CA LEU A 123 -4.40 19.65 -19.42
C LEU A 123 -4.71 21.14 -19.58
N SER A 124 -4.63 21.90 -18.47
CA SER A 124 -4.84 23.36 -18.46
C SER A 124 -3.80 24.12 -19.29
N ALA A 125 -2.57 23.57 -19.41
CA ALA A 125 -1.51 24.10 -20.26
C ALA A 125 -1.63 23.65 -21.73
N GLY A 126 -2.68 22.91 -22.11
CA GLY A 126 -2.89 22.37 -23.46
C GLY A 126 -2.06 21.12 -23.78
N SER A 127 -1.32 20.59 -22.82
CA SER A 127 -0.47 19.39 -22.94
C SER A 127 -1.32 18.10 -22.77
N LYS A 128 -2.20 17.87 -23.74
CA LYS A 128 -3.16 16.75 -23.75
C LYS A 128 -2.49 15.38 -23.60
N ASN A 129 -1.37 15.19 -24.26
CA ASN A 129 -0.71 13.89 -24.34
C ASN A 129 -0.14 13.47 -22.97
N GLU A 130 0.56 14.39 -22.31
CA GLU A 130 1.14 14.19 -20.98
C GLU A 130 0.03 13.96 -19.94
N ALA A 131 -1.01 14.79 -19.99
CA ALA A 131 -2.19 14.65 -19.14
C ALA A 131 -2.87 13.28 -19.32
N GLY A 132 -3.04 12.85 -20.58
CA GLY A 132 -3.65 11.57 -20.93
C GLY A 132 -2.85 10.35 -20.44
N VAL A 133 -1.52 10.41 -20.52
CA VAL A 133 -0.65 9.35 -19.98
C VAL A 133 -0.81 9.24 -18.47
N ILE A 134 -0.68 10.35 -17.74
CA ILE A 134 -0.77 10.35 -16.27
C ILE A 134 -2.17 9.90 -15.82
N ALA A 135 -3.22 10.51 -16.36
CA ALA A 135 -4.61 10.15 -16.03
C ALA A 135 -4.89 8.66 -16.32
N GLY A 136 -4.39 8.15 -17.45
CA GLY A 136 -4.57 6.77 -17.84
C GLY A 136 -3.89 5.77 -16.90
N VAL A 137 -2.66 6.07 -16.45
CA VAL A 137 -1.93 5.21 -15.49
C VAL A 137 -2.64 5.19 -14.13
N VAL A 138 -3.02 6.37 -13.62
CA VAL A 138 -3.74 6.47 -12.33
C VAL A 138 -5.09 5.77 -12.41
N PHE A 139 -5.84 5.94 -13.50
CA PHE A 139 -7.10 5.23 -13.72
C PHE A 139 -6.92 3.72 -13.69
N GLU A 140 -5.95 3.18 -14.44
CA GLU A 140 -5.75 1.74 -14.50
C GLU A 140 -5.40 1.15 -13.14
N ASP A 141 -4.47 1.75 -12.40
CA ASP A 141 -4.09 1.23 -11.09
C ASP A 141 -5.24 1.34 -10.08
N THR A 142 -5.96 2.48 -10.05
CA THR A 142 -7.17 2.66 -9.24
C THR A 142 -8.20 1.57 -9.55
N PHE A 143 -8.47 1.32 -10.83
CA PHE A 143 -9.48 0.34 -11.24
C PHE A 143 -9.09 -1.09 -10.86
N ARG A 144 -7.82 -1.47 -11.04
CA ARG A 144 -7.30 -2.77 -10.63
C ARG A 144 -7.34 -2.97 -9.11
N ARG A 145 -7.12 -1.91 -8.32
CA ARG A 145 -7.29 -1.95 -6.86
C ARG A 145 -8.74 -2.20 -6.45
N ILE A 146 -9.69 -1.54 -7.11
CA ILE A 146 -11.12 -1.81 -6.89
C ILE A 146 -11.44 -3.27 -7.17
N CYS A 147 -10.91 -3.84 -8.26
CA CYS A 147 -11.08 -5.26 -8.56
C CYS A 147 -10.52 -6.16 -7.46
N ARG A 148 -9.31 -5.87 -6.95
CA ARG A 148 -8.72 -6.62 -5.82
C ARG A 148 -9.59 -6.55 -4.57
N LYS A 149 -10.09 -5.35 -4.20
CA LYS A 149 -11.01 -5.18 -3.06
C LYS A 149 -12.32 -5.95 -3.25
N SER A 150 -12.77 -6.12 -4.50
CA SER A 150 -13.95 -6.93 -4.85
C SER A 150 -13.63 -8.43 -5.06
N ASN A 151 -12.45 -8.90 -4.66
CA ASN A 151 -11.97 -10.28 -4.85
C ASN A 151 -12.01 -10.75 -6.32
N ILE A 152 -11.67 -9.86 -7.25
CA ILE A 152 -11.54 -10.16 -8.67
C ILE A 152 -10.05 -10.27 -9.01
N VAL A 153 -9.67 -11.39 -9.63
CA VAL A 153 -8.31 -11.58 -10.16
C VAL A 153 -8.10 -10.63 -11.33
N GLU A 154 -7.19 -9.65 -11.17
CA GLU A 154 -6.99 -8.57 -12.14
C GLU A 154 -5.69 -8.70 -12.96
N LYS A 155 -4.73 -9.49 -12.47
CA LYS A 155 -3.41 -9.62 -13.09
C LYS A 155 -3.51 -10.32 -14.45
N GLY A 156 -3.00 -9.65 -15.48
CA GLY A 156 -3.03 -10.17 -16.86
C GLY A 156 -4.39 -10.04 -17.56
N ILE A 157 -5.41 -9.53 -16.89
CA ILE A 157 -6.75 -9.36 -17.46
C ILE A 157 -6.89 -7.96 -18.10
N LYS A 158 -7.54 -7.89 -19.26
CA LYS A 158 -7.81 -6.63 -19.95
C LYS A 158 -8.79 -5.77 -19.15
N LEU A 159 -8.60 -4.45 -19.17
CA LEU A 159 -9.48 -3.50 -18.46
C LEU A 159 -10.96 -3.65 -18.83
N ASP A 160 -11.29 -3.84 -20.11
CA ASP A 160 -12.67 -4.00 -20.52
C ASP A 160 -13.35 -5.25 -19.92
N SER A 161 -12.61 -6.34 -19.79
CA SER A 161 -13.10 -7.54 -19.11
C SER A 161 -13.34 -7.30 -17.63
N LEU A 162 -12.45 -6.55 -16.96
CA LEU A 162 -12.60 -6.17 -15.55
C LEU A 162 -13.81 -5.26 -15.34
N ILE A 163 -14.03 -4.30 -16.25
CA ILE A 163 -15.20 -3.40 -16.23
C ILE A 163 -16.49 -4.22 -16.36
N SER A 164 -16.50 -5.18 -17.28
CA SER A 164 -17.65 -6.05 -17.51
C SER A 164 -17.93 -6.94 -16.30
N GLU A 165 -16.90 -7.48 -15.64
CA GLU A 165 -17.02 -8.30 -14.45
C GLU A 165 -17.60 -7.51 -13.25
N LEU A 166 -17.06 -6.32 -12.96
CA LEU A 166 -17.59 -5.45 -11.89
C LEU A 166 -19.04 -5.01 -12.16
N SER A 167 -19.36 -4.77 -13.45
CA SER A 167 -20.72 -4.41 -13.84
C SER A 167 -21.70 -5.59 -13.67
N SER A 168 -21.29 -6.82 -14.02
CA SER A 168 -22.12 -8.02 -13.88
C SER A 168 -22.41 -8.37 -12.43
N ARG A 169 -21.50 -8.06 -11.51
CA ARG A 169 -21.67 -8.23 -10.06
C ARG A 169 -22.52 -7.13 -9.41
N GLY A 170 -22.83 -6.05 -10.13
CA GLY A 170 -23.53 -4.89 -9.58
C GLY A 170 -22.65 -3.92 -8.80
N ASP A 171 -21.33 -4.16 -8.72
CA ASP A 171 -20.37 -3.28 -8.05
C ASP A 171 -20.15 -1.98 -8.83
N LEU A 172 -20.47 -1.98 -10.11
CA LEU A 172 -20.37 -0.83 -11.03
C LEU A 172 -21.68 -0.64 -11.79
N SER A 173 -22.33 0.50 -11.63
CA SER A 173 -23.56 0.82 -12.40
C SER A 173 -23.26 0.92 -13.90
N ALA A 174 -24.28 0.73 -14.74
CA ALA A 174 -24.15 0.84 -16.20
C ALA A 174 -23.56 2.19 -16.65
N ILE A 175 -23.93 3.28 -15.97
CA ILE A 175 -23.39 4.63 -16.25
C ILE A 175 -21.90 4.68 -15.90
N LYS A 176 -21.51 4.19 -14.73
CA LYS A 176 -20.10 4.13 -14.31
C LYS A 176 -19.29 3.19 -15.20
N ALA A 177 -19.85 2.07 -15.65
CA ALA A 177 -19.20 1.16 -16.60
C ALA A 177 -18.92 1.84 -17.96
N LYS A 178 -19.85 2.67 -18.46
CA LYS A 178 -19.63 3.46 -19.67
C LYS A 178 -18.49 4.47 -19.50
N ARG A 179 -18.46 5.20 -18.38
CA ARG A 179 -17.38 6.15 -18.06
C ARG A 179 -16.03 5.44 -17.87
N ALA A 180 -16.01 4.26 -17.24
CA ALA A 180 -14.82 3.44 -17.10
C ALA A 180 -14.24 3.00 -18.46
N ARG A 181 -15.10 2.63 -19.43
CA ARG A 181 -14.65 2.29 -20.78
C ARG A 181 -14.08 3.50 -21.51
N ALA A 182 -14.67 4.69 -21.34
CA ALA A 182 -14.11 5.92 -21.91
C ALA A 182 -12.71 6.24 -21.34
N ALA A 183 -12.53 6.15 -20.02
CA ALA A 183 -11.23 6.33 -19.39
C ALA A 183 -10.21 5.24 -19.81
N ALA A 184 -10.64 3.98 -19.95
CA ALA A 184 -9.82 2.88 -20.46
C ALA A 184 -9.40 3.10 -21.93
N HIS A 185 -10.25 3.75 -22.73
CA HIS A 185 -9.91 4.17 -24.09
C HIS A 185 -8.77 5.19 -24.08
N VAL A 186 -8.90 6.29 -23.33
CA VAL A 186 -7.83 7.30 -23.17
C VAL A 186 -6.52 6.64 -22.75
N ARG A 187 -6.55 5.80 -21.69
CA ARG A 187 -5.38 5.05 -21.20
C ARG A 187 -4.74 4.23 -22.32
N THR A 188 -5.54 3.47 -23.07
CA THR A 188 -5.03 2.60 -24.12
C THR A 188 -4.40 3.42 -25.25
N LYS A 189 -5.07 4.46 -25.70
CA LYS A 189 -4.59 5.33 -26.78
C LYS A 189 -3.33 6.11 -26.40
N ALA A 190 -3.30 6.68 -25.19
CA ALA A 190 -2.14 7.39 -24.66
C ALA A 190 -0.92 6.47 -24.50
N SER A 191 -1.09 5.23 -24.00
CA SER A 191 0.01 4.29 -23.84
C SER A 191 0.61 3.76 -25.15
N HIS A 192 -0.13 3.87 -26.24
CA HIS A 192 0.33 3.49 -27.59
C HIS A 192 0.66 4.70 -28.49
N ALA A 193 0.79 5.90 -27.90
CA ALA A 193 1.11 7.13 -28.59
C ALA A 193 0.11 7.47 -29.74
N GLN A 194 -1.15 7.04 -29.61
CA GLN A 194 -2.23 7.30 -30.56
C GLN A 194 -2.95 8.60 -30.20
N TRP A 195 -2.25 9.73 -30.32
CA TRP A 195 -2.65 11.03 -29.79
C TRP A 195 -3.90 11.63 -30.42
N ASP A 196 -4.20 11.28 -31.66
CA ASP A 196 -5.36 11.79 -32.41
C ASP A 196 -6.67 11.06 -32.10
N GLU A 197 -6.59 9.99 -31.31
CA GLU A 197 -7.72 9.11 -30.99
C GLU A 197 -8.47 9.53 -29.71
N PHE A 198 -8.05 10.62 -29.05
CA PHE A 198 -8.73 11.19 -27.88
C PHE A 198 -8.55 12.72 -27.82
N GLY A 199 -9.52 13.42 -27.26
CA GLY A 199 -9.52 14.88 -27.10
C GLY A 199 -9.18 15.33 -25.67
N LEU A 200 -9.07 16.66 -25.48
CA LEU A 200 -8.92 17.27 -24.16
C LEU A 200 -10.09 16.91 -23.24
N GLU A 201 -11.31 16.93 -23.77
CA GLU A 201 -12.53 16.60 -23.01
C GLU A 201 -12.53 15.14 -22.52
N ASP A 202 -11.97 14.21 -23.32
CA ASP A 202 -11.87 12.81 -22.93
C ASP A 202 -10.90 12.63 -21.74
N VAL A 203 -9.78 13.36 -21.76
CA VAL A 203 -8.79 13.35 -20.67
C VAL A 203 -9.37 13.97 -19.40
N GLU A 204 -10.07 15.11 -19.52
CA GLU A 204 -10.75 15.76 -18.39
C GLU A 204 -11.79 14.83 -17.77
N ALA A 205 -12.64 14.20 -18.60
CA ALA A 205 -13.61 13.23 -18.13
C ALA A 205 -12.96 12.02 -17.41
N ALA A 206 -11.80 11.54 -17.89
CA ALA A 206 -11.06 10.47 -17.27
C ALA A 206 -10.49 10.90 -15.91
N ILE A 207 -9.93 12.11 -15.78
CA ILE A 207 -9.42 12.67 -14.51
C ILE A 207 -10.56 12.76 -13.49
N VAL A 208 -11.67 13.41 -13.84
CA VAL A 208 -12.82 13.59 -12.95
C VAL A 208 -13.38 12.24 -12.49
N PHE A 209 -13.55 11.30 -13.42
CA PHE A 209 -14.08 9.98 -13.09
C PHE A 209 -13.13 9.18 -12.18
N THR A 210 -11.83 9.30 -12.38
CA THR A 210 -10.84 8.61 -11.56
C THR A 210 -10.85 9.14 -10.12
N ARG A 211 -10.98 10.47 -9.92
CA ARG A 211 -11.17 11.05 -8.57
C ARG A 211 -12.42 10.50 -7.88
N GLU A 212 -13.55 10.49 -8.57
CA GLU A 212 -14.79 9.91 -8.02
C GLU A 212 -14.64 8.44 -7.62
N LEU A 213 -13.84 7.65 -8.35
CA LEU A 213 -13.56 6.27 -8.00
C LEU A 213 -12.69 6.16 -6.74
N ILE A 214 -11.65 6.98 -6.61
CA ILE A 214 -10.78 7.04 -5.44
C ILE A 214 -11.62 7.36 -4.20
N GLU A 215 -12.34 8.48 -4.19
CA GLU A 215 -13.18 8.94 -3.09
C GLU A 215 -14.26 7.91 -2.69
N SER A 216 -14.91 7.28 -3.68
CA SER A 216 -16.05 6.39 -3.41
C SER A 216 -15.67 4.97 -3.02
N LYS A 217 -14.47 4.49 -3.37
CA LYS A 217 -14.09 3.08 -3.27
C LYS A 217 -12.78 2.82 -2.54
N LEU A 218 -11.89 3.80 -2.46
CA LEU A 218 -10.57 3.64 -1.83
C LEU A 218 -10.46 4.38 -0.49
N ASP A 219 -11.17 5.50 -0.31
CA ASP A 219 -11.16 6.30 0.93
C ASP A 219 -12.12 5.79 2.02
N ARG A 220 -12.83 4.68 1.78
CA ARG A 220 -13.79 4.09 2.74
C ARG A 220 -13.22 2.88 3.43
#